data_67a2b07d65651017e9baf0e09de7dece
#
_entry.id   67a2b07d65651017e9baf0e09de7dece
#
_cell.length_a   1.000
_cell.length_b   1.000
_cell.length_c   1.000
_cell.angle_alpha   90.00
_cell.angle_beta   90.00
_cell.angle_gamma   90.00
#
_symmetry.space_group_name_H-M   'P 1'
#
loop_
_entity.id
_entity.type
_entity.pdbx_description
1 polymer ?
#
loop_
_entity_poly.entity_id
_entity_poly.type
_entity_poly.pdbx_seq_one_letter_code
_entity_poly.pdbx_strand_id
1 'polypeptide(L)'
;MLSTKDMSAGSGGTKPVIGAGNHKIKINSITFDQTPYDSEAYNIMLHIESEPVTGEFNGFLKDMNKPDGERYEGQVGRVRFSPYPYKDTVLNNGNEIKRDNEVLKAMVFLAEVVNKRDELDAIEANTIEDFMIKAAKVCSNTGYIRSCLGAREWENKEGYVNNDLFLPKRTRDGVPLEADNTENSNIIIFDKQNTQHFRPLIKKENATTTNFEPAVASGDDFDL
;
A
#
# COMPACT_ATOMS: atom_id res chain seq x y z
N MET A 1 23.72 3.62 -27.28
CA MET A 1 25.05 3.28 -26.74
C MET A 1 24.89 3.31 -25.21
N LEU A 2 25.04 2.18 -24.54
CA LEU A 2 24.99 2.12 -23.07
C LEU A 2 26.36 2.53 -22.54
N SER A 3 26.40 3.49 -21.60
CA SER A 3 27.65 3.95 -20.97
C SER A 3 27.58 3.74 -19.48
N THR A 4 28.62 3.16 -18.89
CA THR A 4 28.78 3.00 -17.44
C THR A 4 29.61 4.12 -16.82
N LYS A 5 29.90 5.18 -17.59
CA LYS A 5 30.91 6.21 -17.28
C LYS A 5 30.58 7.00 -16.01
N ASP A 6 29.28 7.01 -15.58
CA ASP A 6 28.80 7.71 -14.40
C ASP A 6 28.20 6.75 -13.35
N MET A 7 28.44 5.45 -13.49
CA MET A 7 28.02 4.46 -12.50
C MET A 7 29.14 4.31 -11.46
N SER A 8 29.00 4.98 -10.31
CA SER A 8 29.76 4.58 -9.15
C SER A 8 29.21 3.25 -8.64
N ALA A 9 30.06 2.26 -8.38
CA ALA A 9 29.73 1.14 -7.54
C ALA A 9 29.49 1.69 -6.12
N GLY A 10 28.27 2.19 -5.89
CA GLY A 10 27.88 2.70 -4.59
C GLY A 10 28.08 1.60 -3.56
N SER A 11 28.76 1.90 -2.49
CA SER A 11 28.71 1.11 -1.26
C SER A 11 27.22 1.08 -0.84
N GLY A 12 26.53 0.01 -1.21
CA GLY A 12 25.08 -0.09 -1.13
C GLY A 12 24.60 -0.16 0.31
N GLY A 13 24.51 0.98 0.96
CA GLY A 13 23.62 1.13 2.11
C GLY A 13 22.18 1.11 1.57
N THR A 14 21.49 0.01 1.73
CA THR A 14 20.04 -0.04 1.44
C THR A 14 19.35 0.91 2.42
N LYS A 15 18.60 1.90 1.87
CA LYS A 15 17.74 2.75 2.72
C LYS A 15 16.77 1.86 3.49
N PRO A 16 16.51 2.17 4.78
CA PRO A 16 15.56 1.40 5.57
C PRO A 16 14.17 1.45 4.94
N VAL A 17 13.44 0.34 5.04
CA VAL A 17 12.08 0.21 4.47
C VAL A 17 11.08 0.87 5.41
N ILE A 18 10.19 1.69 4.86
CA ILE A 18 9.11 2.33 5.60
C ILE A 18 8.07 1.29 6.06
N GLY A 19 7.56 1.42 7.27
CA GLY A 19 6.50 0.60 7.82
C GLY A 19 5.11 1.22 7.70
N ALA A 20 4.08 0.50 8.18
CA ALA A 20 2.74 1.04 8.33
C ALA A 20 2.72 2.13 9.43
N GLY A 21 1.88 3.15 9.25
CA GLY A 21 1.78 4.28 10.19
C GLY A 21 1.47 5.59 9.49
N ASN A 22 1.45 6.67 10.28
CA ASN A 22 1.36 8.02 9.74
C ASN A 22 2.77 8.56 9.47
N HIS A 23 2.99 9.03 8.24
CA HIS A 23 4.28 9.52 7.78
C HIS A 23 4.13 10.78 6.94
N LYS A 24 5.17 11.61 6.93
CA LYS A 24 5.39 12.57 5.85
C LYS A 24 6.23 11.90 4.77
N ILE A 25 5.72 11.87 3.56
CA ILE A 25 6.32 11.18 2.42
C ILE A 25 6.40 12.11 1.20
N LYS A 26 7.35 11.85 0.33
CA LYS A 26 7.35 12.34 -1.05
C LYS A 26 7.16 11.17 -2.01
N ILE A 27 6.50 11.41 -3.13
CA ILE A 27 6.29 10.43 -4.18
C ILE A 27 7.37 10.64 -5.23
N ASN A 28 8.30 9.68 -5.32
CA ASN A 28 9.41 9.75 -6.27
C ASN A 28 8.98 9.30 -7.67
N SER A 29 8.15 8.25 -7.77
CA SER A 29 7.59 7.76 -9.03
C SER A 29 6.30 6.99 -8.81
N ILE A 30 5.54 6.81 -9.88
CA ILE A 30 4.28 6.06 -9.90
C ILE A 30 4.36 5.04 -11.03
N THR A 31 3.96 3.80 -10.77
CA THR A 31 3.81 2.77 -11.80
C THR A 31 2.37 2.25 -11.85
N PHE A 32 1.97 1.77 -13.02
CA PHE A 32 0.67 1.17 -13.27
C PHE A 32 0.91 -0.24 -13.82
N ASP A 33 0.83 -1.21 -12.91
CA ASP A 33 1.30 -2.56 -13.16
C ASP A 33 0.12 -3.55 -13.16
N GLN A 34 0.05 -4.40 -14.17
CA GLN A 34 -0.84 -5.56 -14.20
C GLN A 34 -0.49 -6.51 -13.04
N THR A 35 -1.50 -7.12 -12.42
CA THR A 35 -1.24 -8.08 -11.36
C THR A 35 -0.75 -9.42 -11.93
N PRO A 36 0.14 -10.14 -11.23
CA PRO A 36 0.71 -11.38 -11.76
C PRO A 36 -0.28 -12.56 -11.80
N TYR A 37 -1.44 -12.42 -11.16
CA TYR A 37 -2.45 -13.49 -11.03
C TYR A 37 -3.78 -13.19 -11.74
N ASP A 38 -3.95 -11.97 -12.26
CA ASP A 38 -5.15 -11.55 -12.98
C ASP A 38 -4.77 -10.50 -14.02
N SER A 39 -4.88 -10.89 -15.30
CA SER A 39 -4.47 -10.02 -16.42
C SER A 39 -5.42 -8.83 -16.66
N GLU A 40 -6.60 -8.81 -16.05
CA GLU A 40 -7.56 -7.71 -16.15
C GLU A 40 -7.45 -6.74 -14.97
N ALA A 41 -6.64 -7.11 -13.96
CA ALA A 41 -6.48 -6.36 -12.73
C ALA A 41 -5.15 -5.61 -12.68
N TYR A 42 -5.18 -4.34 -12.25
CA TYR A 42 -4.02 -3.46 -12.20
C TYR A 42 -3.84 -2.83 -10.83
N ASN A 43 -2.61 -2.53 -10.49
CA ASN A 43 -2.24 -1.75 -9.31
C ASN A 43 -1.61 -0.42 -9.71
N ILE A 44 -1.99 0.65 -9.03
CA ILE A 44 -1.22 1.89 -9.01
C ILE A 44 -0.26 1.76 -7.83
N MET A 45 1.06 1.80 -8.11
CA MET A 45 2.11 1.70 -7.11
C MET A 45 2.81 3.04 -6.95
N LEU A 46 2.83 3.57 -5.74
CA LEU A 46 3.59 4.74 -5.36
C LEU A 46 4.95 4.30 -4.84
N HIS A 47 6.04 4.81 -5.42
CA HIS A 47 7.39 4.67 -4.90
C HIS A 47 7.67 5.90 -4.04
N ILE A 48 7.81 5.73 -2.76
CA ILE A 48 7.83 6.81 -1.79
C ILE A 48 9.14 6.86 -1.00
N GLU A 49 9.39 8.01 -0.41
CA GLU A 49 10.47 8.22 0.56
C GLU A 49 9.94 9.08 1.70
N SER A 50 10.17 8.67 2.94
CA SER A 50 9.77 9.44 4.12
C SER A 50 10.70 10.62 4.37
N GLU A 51 10.22 11.59 5.17
CA GLU A 51 11.05 12.63 5.73
C GLU A 51 12.16 12.01 6.60
N PRO A 52 13.39 12.56 6.56
CA PRO A 52 14.43 12.19 7.52
C PRO A 52 13.98 12.52 8.95
N VAL A 53 14.11 11.57 9.85
CA VAL A 53 13.72 11.75 11.26
C VAL A 53 14.93 11.79 12.17
N THR A 54 14.80 12.49 13.31
CA THR A 54 15.80 12.54 14.38
C THR A 54 15.27 11.78 15.59
N GLY A 55 16.04 10.91 16.21
CA GLY A 55 15.65 10.18 17.40
C GLY A 55 15.55 8.66 17.20
N GLU A 56 14.94 7.97 18.17
CA GLU A 56 14.76 6.52 18.08
C GLU A 56 13.91 6.13 16.88
N PHE A 57 14.47 5.25 16.08
CA PHE A 57 13.77 4.66 14.94
C PHE A 57 12.92 3.50 15.43
N ASN A 58 11.60 3.66 15.43
CA ASN A 58 10.64 2.60 15.76
C ASN A 58 10.34 1.66 14.57
N GLY A 59 11.18 1.66 13.55
CA GLY A 59 11.00 0.85 12.35
C GLY A 59 11.80 -0.45 12.39
N PHE A 60 11.64 -1.25 11.34
CA PHE A 60 12.13 -2.63 11.21
C PHE A 60 13.66 -2.78 11.21
N LEU A 61 14.40 -1.71 10.95
CA LEU A 61 15.86 -1.71 11.00
C LEU A 61 16.33 -0.60 11.94
N LYS A 62 16.46 -0.94 13.21
CA LYS A 62 17.26 -0.14 14.12
C LYS A 62 18.70 -0.22 13.62
N ASP A 63 19.24 0.87 13.11
CA ASP A 63 20.68 0.95 12.86
C ASP A 63 21.38 0.98 14.20
N MET A 64 21.80 -0.17 14.68
CA MET A 64 22.46 -0.34 15.99
C MET A 64 23.80 0.38 16.08
N ASN A 65 24.31 0.91 14.98
CA ASN A 65 25.58 1.63 14.91
C ASN A 65 25.42 3.15 14.97
N LYS A 66 24.18 3.68 14.96
CA LYS A 66 23.94 5.13 15.09
C LYS A 66 23.60 5.49 16.53
N PRO A 67 24.32 6.43 17.12
CA PRO A 67 24.01 6.93 18.45
C PRO A 67 22.64 7.60 18.53
N ASP A 68 22.00 7.58 19.70
CA ASP A 68 20.74 8.28 19.93
C ASP A 68 20.89 9.78 19.63
N GLY A 69 19.94 10.31 18.86
CA GLY A 69 19.92 11.72 18.47
C GLY A 69 20.53 12.02 17.09
N GLU A 70 21.11 11.06 16.39
CA GLU A 70 21.51 11.24 15.00
C GLU A 70 20.30 11.29 14.05
N ARG A 71 20.45 12.06 12.97
CA ARG A 71 19.44 12.17 11.94
C ARG A 71 19.48 10.93 11.03
N TYR A 72 18.38 10.20 10.97
CA TYR A 72 18.24 9.08 10.05
C TYR A 72 17.84 9.58 8.66
N GLU A 73 18.37 8.94 7.61
CA GLU A 73 17.91 9.17 6.24
C GLU A 73 16.46 8.72 6.08
N GLY A 74 15.78 9.29 5.10
CA GLY A 74 14.41 8.91 4.77
C GLY A 74 14.30 7.42 4.43
N GLN A 75 13.22 6.82 4.87
CA GLN A 75 12.87 5.44 4.54
C GLN A 75 12.21 5.36 3.18
N VAL A 76 12.44 4.28 2.46
CA VAL A 76 11.83 4.07 1.15
C VAL A 76 10.79 2.95 1.18
N GLY A 77 9.80 3.02 0.30
CA GLY A 77 8.79 1.99 0.20
C GLY A 77 8.02 2.01 -1.11
N ARG A 78 7.29 0.93 -1.34
CA ARG A 78 6.31 0.79 -2.40
C ARG A 78 4.94 0.64 -1.76
N VAL A 79 4.00 1.49 -2.15
CA VAL A 79 2.67 1.55 -1.55
C VAL A 79 1.63 1.37 -2.65
N ARG A 80 0.74 0.41 -2.51
CA ARG A 80 -0.44 0.32 -3.38
C ARG A 80 -1.39 1.47 -3.07
N PHE A 81 -1.86 2.14 -4.11
CA PHE A 81 -2.82 3.23 -3.97
C PHE A 81 -4.18 2.76 -3.42
N SER A 82 -4.46 1.48 -3.55
CA SER A 82 -5.67 0.85 -3.01
C SER A 82 -5.31 -0.49 -2.37
N PRO A 83 -6.02 -0.92 -1.31
CA PRO A 83 -5.85 -2.25 -0.74
C PRO A 83 -6.26 -3.39 -1.70
N TYR A 84 -6.97 -3.07 -2.78
CA TYR A 84 -7.40 -4.00 -3.82
C TYR A 84 -6.98 -3.50 -5.20
N PRO A 85 -6.68 -4.40 -6.14
CA PRO A 85 -6.40 -4.03 -7.51
C PRO A 85 -7.64 -3.44 -8.20
N TYR A 86 -7.39 -2.62 -9.21
CA TYR A 86 -8.42 -2.02 -10.06
C TYR A 86 -8.78 -3.00 -11.17
N LYS A 87 -10.07 -3.37 -11.28
CA LYS A 87 -10.61 -4.18 -12.35
C LYS A 87 -12.10 -3.90 -12.56
N ASP A 88 -12.62 -4.26 -13.69
CA ASP A 88 -14.06 -4.23 -13.94
C ASP A 88 -14.76 -5.20 -12.97
N THR A 89 -15.79 -4.73 -12.32
CA THR A 89 -16.52 -5.51 -11.31
C THR A 89 -18.01 -5.20 -11.39
N VAL A 90 -18.82 -6.24 -11.32
CA VAL A 90 -20.27 -6.11 -11.16
C VAL A 90 -20.62 -6.37 -9.69
N LEU A 91 -21.26 -5.42 -9.05
CA LEU A 91 -21.71 -5.55 -7.66
C LEU A 91 -22.97 -6.40 -7.56
N ASN A 92 -23.27 -6.92 -6.37
CA ASN A 92 -24.45 -7.75 -6.10
C ASN A 92 -25.78 -7.05 -6.42
N ASN A 93 -25.80 -5.72 -6.42
CA ASN A 93 -26.96 -4.90 -6.81
C ASN A 93 -27.05 -4.61 -8.31
N GLY A 94 -26.19 -5.21 -9.14
CA GLY A 94 -26.13 -5.02 -10.59
C GLY A 94 -25.35 -3.77 -11.05
N ASN A 95 -24.85 -2.93 -10.15
CA ASN A 95 -24.05 -1.78 -10.54
C ASN A 95 -22.67 -2.22 -11.05
N GLU A 96 -22.22 -1.62 -12.15
CA GLU A 96 -20.90 -1.85 -12.70
C GLU A 96 -19.89 -0.81 -12.18
N ILE A 97 -18.74 -1.30 -11.75
CA ILE A 97 -17.57 -0.50 -11.44
C ILE A 97 -16.58 -0.72 -12.58
N LYS A 98 -16.26 0.34 -13.32
CA LYS A 98 -15.30 0.27 -14.40
C LYS A 98 -13.91 0.62 -13.88
N ARG A 99 -12.93 -0.25 -14.17
CA ARG A 99 -11.51 -0.09 -13.80
C ARG A 99 -10.99 1.32 -14.12
N ASP A 100 -11.18 1.74 -15.36
CA ASP A 100 -10.63 3.00 -15.85
C ASP A 100 -11.19 4.20 -15.09
N ASN A 101 -12.49 4.17 -14.76
CA ASN A 101 -13.11 5.23 -13.96
C ASN A 101 -12.52 5.30 -12.53
N GLU A 102 -12.26 4.16 -11.91
CA GLU A 102 -11.67 4.15 -10.57
C GLU A 102 -10.20 4.59 -10.60
N VAL A 103 -9.45 4.23 -11.64
CA VAL A 103 -8.08 4.72 -11.87
C VAL A 103 -8.06 6.23 -12.06
N LEU A 104 -8.96 6.78 -12.89
CA LEU A 104 -9.10 8.23 -13.09
C LEU A 104 -9.42 8.95 -11.77
N LYS A 105 -10.37 8.45 -10.98
CA LYS A 105 -10.71 9.02 -9.66
C LYS A 105 -9.50 9.00 -8.70
N ALA A 106 -8.73 7.93 -8.71
CA ALA A 106 -7.53 7.81 -7.88
C ALA A 106 -6.49 8.87 -8.26
N MET A 107 -6.24 9.06 -9.57
CA MET A 107 -5.28 10.06 -10.04
C MET A 107 -5.77 11.49 -9.83
N VAL A 108 -7.07 11.75 -9.98
CA VAL A 108 -7.69 13.02 -9.62
C VAL A 108 -7.45 13.36 -8.15
N PHE A 109 -7.75 12.43 -7.25
CA PHE A 109 -7.50 12.62 -5.83
C PHE A 109 -6.02 12.90 -5.53
N LEU A 110 -5.11 12.12 -6.15
CA LEU A 110 -3.68 12.34 -5.95
C LEU A 110 -3.23 13.72 -6.46
N ALA A 111 -3.69 14.13 -7.66
CA ALA A 111 -3.35 15.42 -8.23
C ALA A 111 -3.84 16.60 -7.38
N GLU A 112 -5.00 16.47 -6.73
CA GLU A 112 -5.51 17.45 -5.77
C GLU A 112 -4.58 17.54 -4.55
N VAL A 113 -4.16 16.40 -3.99
CA VAL A 113 -3.25 16.35 -2.83
C VAL A 113 -1.89 17.00 -3.13
N VAL A 114 -1.36 16.78 -4.33
CA VAL A 114 -0.04 17.32 -4.73
C VAL A 114 -0.13 18.67 -5.46
N ASN A 115 -1.34 19.26 -5.52
CA ASN A 115 -1.63 20.54 -6.17
C ASN A 115 -1.25 20.59 -7.67
N LYS A 116 -1.63 19.52 -8.41
CA LYS A 116 -1.35 19.30 -9.83
C LYS A 116 -2.62 19.02 -10.64
N ARG A 117 -3.77 19.48 -10.15
CA ARG A 117 -5.05 19.20 -10.77
C ARG A 117 -5.16 19.74 -12.19
N ASP A 118 -4.78 20.99 -12.41
CA ASP A 118 -4.87 21.65 -13.72
C ASP A 118 -3.96 20.95 -14.75
N GLU A 119 -2.75 20.50 -14.31
CA GLU A 119 -1.81 19.77 -15.15
C GLU A 119 -2.36 18.38 -15.52
N LEU A 120 -3.05 17.72 -14.57
CA LEU A 120 -3.69 16.43 -14.82
C LEU A 120 -4.87 16.58 -15.82
N ASP A 121 -5.70 17.61 -15.65
CA ASP A 121 -6.87 17.86 -16.51
C ASP A 121 -6.47 18.25 -17.94
N ALA A 122 -5.26 18.72 -18.17
CA ALA A 122 -4.69 19.01 -19.48
C ALA A 122 -4.19 17.76 -20.23
N ILE A 123 -4.24 16.56 -19.61
CA ILE A 123 -3.77 15.34 -20.26
C ILE A 123 -4.79 14.85 -21.28
N GLU A 124 -4.36 14.75 -22.53
CA GLU A 124 -5.07 14.05 -23.60
C GLU A 124 -4.48 12.64 -23.76
N ALA A 125 -5.33 11.61 -23.71
CA ALA A 125 -4.95 10.21 -23.86
C ALA A 125 -6.08 9.39 -24.50
N ASN A 126 -5.72 8.39 -25.28
CA ASN A 126 -6.69 7.51 -25.93
C ASN A 126 -6.92 6.21 -25.16
N THR A 127 -5.99 5.84 -24.27
CA THR A 127 -6.06 4.64 -23.44
C THR A 127 -5.72 4.98 -22.00
N ILE A 128 -6.14 4.11 -21.07
CA ILE A 128 -5.84 4.31 -19.66
C ILE A 128 -4.34 4.16 -19.38
N GLU A 129 -3.65 3.32 -20.14
CA GLU A 129 -2.20 3.11 -20.03
C GLU A 129 -1.43 4.36 -20.45
N ASP A 130 -1.79 4.99 -21.60
CA ASP A 130 -1.19 6.25 -22.04
C ASP A 130 -1.49 7.38 -21.03
N PHE A 131 -2.73 7.47 -20.57
CA PHE A 131 -3.10 8.40 -19.50
C PHE A 131 -2.21 8.21 -18.27
N MET A 132 -2.05 6.98 -17.78
CA MET A 132 -1.28 6.69 -16.58
C MET A 132 0.21 7.03 -16.72
N ILE A 133 0.81 6.81 -17.89
CA ILE A 133 2.19 7.21 -18.17
C ILE A 133 2.36 8.73 -18.04
N LYS A 134 1.41 9.52 -18.54
CA LYS A 134 1.45 10.98 -18.48
C LYS A 134 1.13 11.48 -17.06
N ALA A 135 0.08 10.95 -16.44
CA ALA A 135 -0.34 11.30 -15.10
C ALA A 135 0.73 10.96 -14.03
N ALA A 136 1.43 9.85 -14.20
CA ALA A 136 2.55 9.48 -13.34
C ALA A 136 3.67 10.53 -13.36
N LYS A 137 3.98 11.11 -14.52
CA LYS A 137 4.97 12.19 -14.64
C LYS A 137 4.51 13.48 -13.95
N VAL A 138 3.22 13.83 -14.07
CA VAL A 138 2.65 15.00 -13.44
C VAL A 138 2.64 14.88 -11.91
N CYS A 139 2.26 13.70 -11.39
CA CYS A 139 2.08 13.47 -9.96
C CYS A 139 3.31 12.90 -9.24
N SER A 140 4.45 12.77 -9.90
CA SER A 140 5.72 12.31 -9.29
C SER A 140 6.63 13.48 -8.89
N ASN A 141 7.72 13.15 -8.17
CA ASN A 141 8.71 14.11 -7.67
C ASN A 141 8.06 15.24 -6.85
N THR A 142 7.17 14.86 -5.96
CA THR A 142 6.39 15.80 -5.14
C THR A 142 7.23 16.40 -4.02
N GLY A 143 6.72 17.50 -3.42
CA GLY A 143 7.08 17.87 -2.06
C GLY A 143 6.59 16.84 -1.04
N TYR A 144 6.86 17.08 0.24
CA TYR A 144 6.31 16.22 1.29
C TYR A 144 4.80 16.41 1.42
N ILE A 145 4.12 15.29 1.62
CA ILE A 145 2.68 15.20 1.90
C ILE A 145 2.48 14.32 3.13
N ARG A 146 1.38 14.52 3.85
CA ARG A 146 0.99 13.64 4.96
C ARG A 146 0.34 12.37 4.44
N SER A 147 0.63 11.23 5.07
CA SER A 147 0.08 9.95 4.69
C SER A 147 -0.30 9.09 5.88
N CYS A 148 -1.32 8.24 5.67
CA CYS A 148 -1.59 7.07 6.48
C CYS A 148 -1.29 5.84 5.63
N LEU A 149 -0.32 5.03 6.02
CA LEU A 149 0.06 3.81 5.34
C LEU A 149 -0.49 2.61 6.11
N GLY A 150 -1.36 1.84 5.48
CA GLY A 150 -1.77 0.55 5.96
C GLY A 150 -0.82 -0.55 5.53
N ALA A 151 -0.92 -1.72 6.16
CA ALA A 151 -0.15 -2.89 5.77
C ALA A 151 -0.97 -4.19 5.80
N ARG A 152 -0.60 -5.11 4.92
CA ARG A 152 -1.02 -6.51 4.94
C ARG A 152 0.20 -7.38 5.12
N GLU A 153 0.22 -8.18 6.20
CA GLU A 153 1.24 -9.18 6.42
C GLU A 153 1.03 -10.39 5.51
N TRP A 154 2.13 -10.92 5.01
CA TRP A 154 2.17 -12.19 4.30
C TRP A 154 3.50 -12.90 4.55
N GLU A 155 3.50 -14.22 4.48
CA GLU A 155 4.69 -15.05 4.70
C GLU A 155 5.26 -15.49 3.34
N ASN A 156 6.55 -15.30 3.14
CA ASN A 156 7.22 -15.79 1.95
C ASN A 156 7.52 -17.30 2.06
N LYS A 157 8.05 -17.89 0.98
CA LYS A 157 8.37 -19.32 0.93
C LYS A 157 9.44 -19.76 1.95
N GLU A 158 10.19 -18.82 2.47
CA GLU A 158 11.27 -19.04 3.46
C GLU A 158 10.79 -18.83 4.91
N GLY A 159 9.51 -18.51 5.11
CA GLY A 159 8.91 -18.31 6.42
C GLY A 159 9.08 -16.88 6.99
N TYR A 160 9.61 -15.95 6.22
CA TYR A 160 9.70 -14.54 6.66
C TYR A 160 8.39 -13.81 6.45
N VAL A 161 7.96 -13.09 7.48
CA VAL A 161 6.78 -12.21 7.40
C VAL A 161 7.18 -10.89 6.76
N ASN A 162 6.51 -10.54 5.68
CA ASN A 162 6.67 -9.31 4.94
C ASN A 162 5.40 -8.46 5.02
N ASN A 163 5.52 -7.19 4.69
CA ASN A 163 4.41 -6.24 4.65
C ASN A 163 4.20 -5.70 3.24
N ASP A 164 2.98 -5.84 2.73
CA ASP A 164 2.51 -5.11 1.56
C ASP A 164 1.84 -3.83 2.04
N LEU A 165 2.43 -2.68 1.71
CA LEU A 165 1.86 -1.39 2.07
C LEU A 165 0.76 -0.98 1.09
N PHE A 166 -0.28 -0.33 1.62
CA PHE A 166 -1.36 0.24 0.84
C PHE A 166 -1.92 1.51 1.49
N LEU A 167 -2.59 2.36 0.71
CA LEU A 167 -3.37 3.46 1.26
C LEU A 167 -4.73 2.93 1.72
N PRO A 168 -5.12 3.15 2.99
CA PRO A 168 -6.47 2.86 3.45
C PRO A 168 -7.52 3.58 2.60
N LYS A 169 -8.72 3.02 2.53
CA LYS A 169 -9.80 3.67 1.79
C LYS A 169 -10.15 5.00 2.44
N ARG A 170 -10.38 6.03 1.60
CA ARG A 170 -11.00 7.27 2.02
C ARG A 170 -12.34 6.97 2.68
N THR A 171 -12.58 7.58 3.83
CA THR A 171 -13.85 7.52 4.56
C THR A 171 -14.52 8.89 4.60
N ARG A 172 -15.71 8.98 5.20
CA ARG A 172 -16.35 10.26 5.46
C ARG A 172 -15.53 11.14 6.41
N ASP A 173 -14.80 10.49 7.32
CA ASP A 173 -14.13 11.13 8.45
C ASP A 173 -12.61 11.25 8.25
N GLY A 174 -12.10 10.85 7.08
CA GLY A 174 -10.67 10.98 6.84
C GLY A 174 -10.18 10.55 5.46
N VAL A 175 -8.99 11.05 5.11
CA VAL A 175 -8.28 10.78 3.86
C VAL A 175 -6.93 10.12 4.12
N PRO A 176 -6.47 9.20 3.25
CA PRO A 176 -5.18 8.53 3.43
C PRO A 176 -3.97 9.37 3.02
N LEU A 177 -4.18 10.42 2.20
CA LEU A 177 -3.16 11.37 1.77
C LEU A 177 -3.70 12.79 1.90
N GLU A 178 -2.85 13.73 2.29
CA GLU A 178 -3.18 15.12 2.46
C GLU A 178 -1.96 16.01 2.21
N ALA A 179 -2.17 17.20 1.66
CA ALA A 179 -1.10 18.18 1.50
C ALA A 179 -0.53 18.59 2.87
N ASP A 180 0.80 18.78 2.97
CA ASP A 180 1.46 19.03 4.26
C ASP A 180 1.01 20.36 4.91
N ASN A 181 0.60 21.33 4.11
CA ASN A 181 0.17 22.66 4.55
C ASN A 181 -1.34 22.78 4.86
N THR A 182 -2.08 21.68 4.93
CA THR A 182 -3.51 21.71 5.27
C THR A 182 -3.70 22.13 6.72
N GLU A 183 -4.43 23.25 6.96
CA GLU A 183 -4.65 23.82 8.29
C GLU A 183 -5.53 22.92 9.17
N ASN A 184 -6.65 22.44 8.61
CA ASN A 184 -7.56 21.53 9.31
C ASN A 184 -7.35 20.12 8.78
N SER A 185 -6.35 19.42 9.34
CA SER A 185 -5.98 18.09 8.90
C SER A 185 -7.12 17.09 9.09
N ASN A 186 -7.39 16.34 8.02
CA ASN A 186 -8.37 15.27 7.95
C ASN A 186 -7.69 13.94 7.61
N ILE A 187 -6.38 13.83 7.90
CA ILE A 187 -5.62 12.60 7.67
C ILE A 187 -6.12 11.47 8.58
N ILE A 188 -6.30 10.29 8.02
CA ILE A 188 -6.61 9.09 8.80
C ILE A 188 -5.47 8.83 9.78
N ILE A 189 -5.79 8.65 11.06
CA ILE A 189 -4.82 8.22 12.07
C ILE A 189 -4.71 6.71 12.01
N PHE A 190 -3.49 6.21 11.82
CA PHE A 190 -3.23 4.78 11.76
C PHE A 190 -3.60 4.10 13.09
N ASP A 191 -4.37 3.03 12.96
CA ASP A 191 -4.74 2.17 14.09
C ASP A 191 -4.49 0.70 13.70
N LYS A 192 -3.56 0.07 14.39
CA LYS A 192 -3.20 -1.34 14.16
C LYS A 192 -4.34 -2.32 14.47
N GLN A 193 -5.30 -1.93 15.30
CA GLN A 193 -6.49 -2.73 15.62
C GLN A 193 -7.55 -2.67 14.52
N ASN A 194 -7.49 -1.64 13.67
CA ASN A 194 -8.44 -1.46 12.59
C ASN A 194 -8.05 -2.32 11.37
N THR A 195 -8.88 -3.30 11.02
CA THR A 195 -8.63 -4.21 9.88
C THR A 195 -8.61 -3.51 8.51
N GLN A 196 -9.08 -2.28 8.40
CA GLN A 196 -8.93 -1.45 7.21
C GLN A 196 -7.54 -0.83 7.11
N HIS A 197 -6.81 -0.71 8.24
CA HIS A 197 -5.46 -0.16 8.29
C HIS A 197 -4.40 -1.26 8.38
N PHE A 198 -4.69 -2.34 9.10
CA PHE A 198 -3.73 -3.41 9.29
C PHE A 198 -4.39 -4.79 9.18
N ARG A 199 -3.77 -5.66 8.38
CA ARG A 199 -4.23 -7.03 8.15
C ARG A 199 -3.11 -7.99 8.57
N PRO A 200 -3.15 -8.51 9.79
CA PRO A 200 -2.14 -9.46 10.26
C PRO A 200 -2.20 -10.77 9.49
N LEU A 201 -1.07 -11.47 9.44
CA LEU A 201 -0.99 -12.82 8.94
C LEU A 201 -1.81 -13.76 9.85
N ILE A 202 -2.89 -14.32 9.33
CA ILE A 202 -3.64 -15.36 10.00
C ILE A 202 -2.95 -16.68 9.69
N LYS A 203 -2.13 -17.18 10.62
CA LYS A 203 -1.62 -18.56 10.55
C LYS A 203 -2.83 -19.49 10.71
N LYS A 204 -3.14 -20.30 9.68
CA LYS A 204 -4.05 -21.44 9.85
C LYS A 204 -3.36 -22.38 10.83
N GLU A 205 -3.82 -22.41 12.08
CA GLU A 205 -3.50 -23.51 12.97
C GLU A 205 -3.86 -24.78 12.22
N ASN A 206 -2.92 -25.70 12.11
CA ASN A 206 -3.19 -27.01 11.54
C ASN A 206 -4.40 -27.53 12.31
N ALA A 207 -5.54 -27.68 11.63
CA ALA A 207 -6.70 -28.29 12.20
C ALA A 207 -6.25 -29.69 12.65
N THR A 208 -6.02 -29.81 13.94
CA THR A 208 -5.83 -31.12 14.55
C THR A 208 -7.08 -31.87 14.17
N THR A 209 -6.92 -32.88 13.33
CA THR A 209 -7.97 -33.84 13.01
C THR A 209 -8.33 -34.50 14.35
N THR A 210 -9.29 -33.94 15.04
CA THR A 210 -10.04 -34.66 16.03
C THR A 210 -10.73 -35.78 15.26
N ASN A 211 -10.16 -36.97 15.34
CA ASN A 211 -10.82 -38.18 14.95
C ASN A 211 -12.12 -38.24 15.77
N PHE A 212 -13.22 -37.89 15.14
CA PHE A 212 -14.52 -38.27 15.65
C PHE A 212 -14.59 -39.77 15.48
N GLU A 213 -14.32 -40.52 16.54
CA GLU A 213 -14.78 -41.90 16.64
C GLU A 213 -16.33 -41.85 16.56
N PRO A 214 -16.93 -42.58 15.62
CA PRO A 214 -18.40 -42.67 15.58
C PRO A 214 -18.84 -43.36 16.87
N ALA A 215 -19.68 -42.67 17.65
CA ALA A 215 -20.30 -43.25 18.80
C ALA A 215 -21.04 -44.53 18.36
N VAL A 216 -20.60 -45.66 18.89
CA VAL A 216 -21.28 -46.94 18.75
C VAL A 216 -22.65 -46.77 19.42
N ALA A 217 -23.72 -46.76 18.63
CA ALA A 217 -25.06 -46.85 19.17
C ALA A 217 -25.21 -48.21 19.86
N SER A 218 -25.21 -48.19 21.18
CA SER A 218 -25.69 -49.32 21.99
C SER A 218 -27.17 -49.48 21.74
N GLY A 219 -27.52 -50.55 21.08
CA GLY A 219 -28.89 -51.00 20.98
C GLY A 219 -29.41 -51.34 22.37
N ASP A 220 -30.46 -50.71 22.78
CA ASP A 220 -31.32 -51.22 23.85
C ASP A 220 -32.63 -51.65 23.23
N ASP A 221 -32.92 -52.90 23.48
CA ASP A 221 -34.15 -53.64 23.22
C ASP A 221 -35.38 -52.85 23.71
N PHE A 222 -36.39 -52.71 22.87
CA PHE A 222 -37.77 -52.56 23.30
C PHE A 222 -38.57 -53.77 22.84
N ASP A 223 -38.75 -54.70 23.77
CA ASP A 223 -39.88 -55.63 23.78
C ASP A 223 -41.17 -54.90 24.17
N LEU A 224 -42.23 -55.28 23.45
CA LEU A 224 -43.68 -55.13 23.60
C LEU A 224 -44.36 -54.26 22.56
#